data_c9851b784148a40397f14e24c976f20a
#
_entry.id   c9851b784148a40397f14e24c976f20a
#
_cell.length_a   1.000
_cell.length_b   1.000
_cell.length_c   1.000
_cell.angle_alpha   90.00
_cell.angle_beta   90.00
_cell.angle_gamma   90.00
#
_symmetry.space_group_name_H-M   'P 1'
#
loop_
_entity.id
_entity.type
_entity.pdbx_description
1 polymer ?
#
loop_
_entity_poly.entity_id
_entity_poly.type
_entity_poly.pdbx_seq_one_letter_code
_entity_poly.pdbx_strand_id
1 'polypeptide(L)'
;MIDSNKIKFFVPKLKNRVDSKKNHLWKYCDIEQFAMCGYRCFADAAAFKLRLQTILGVYNVTLLEDICGDDKDLIQFAAEQALRHEFDLLGSGSVKLDPIDWHTDFKCGARWKKGFYKEIQTPKGADIKMPWELSRCQHLLWLGEAWLLTGEEKYAKEVVDEINWWIDDNPLMHTVNWKCAMDVAFRAINWLYALNMIADYDGFDNCFAEKVSHSLWQHGFFIRNNLEKIIPYSNNHYTSDLVGLLYLGELFAETRKGRSWLRFAKKEYYKETLQQVLPSGVHYERSVSYHRMMTEMLSYPVYMLKRMGETVPQEVMERIGNMYSYIATYTKPNGLAPLIADNDDGRFLPFLRRDFRKHGYLNDNNSVENRFVAAGMQQPLFCKQAEKGRFFEDAGMAIIRRHNDYLFINHGGYSKNPKESDSAIGTHTHNDLLSFELNLRGQDIIVDAGTYLYTSSESDRNAFRSTSKHNTIVVDGEEQNGFVSSFSLKRNVHKGKLQQMEEGVYKGDYTTIKGQMHHSRQFSFDNGKLVINDYITKIGNGHTAKFYLHFAEGLMPALSDKMFTLDNGVKVTFKESPSFLEIIDDTLSPSFGVQIPSKTAVATFEFDNEINIETTIK
;
A
#
# COMPACT_ATOMS: atom_id res chain seq x y z
N MET A 1 5.50 39.27 -19.74
CA MET A 1 6.34 38.06 -19.60
C MET A 1 5.48 36.97 -18.97
N ILE A 2 5.22 35.90 -19.73
CA ILE A 2 4.43 34.76 -19.23
C ILE A 2 5.37 33.97 -18.30
N ASP A 3 4.95 33.78 -17.06
CA ASP A 3 5.70 33.04 -16.02
C ASP A 3 6.06 31.64 -16.54
N SER A 4 7.35 31.37 -16.68
CA SER A 4 7.88 30.09 -17.20
C SER A 4 7.45 28.87 -16.35
N ASN A 5 7.09 29.09 -15.08
CA ASN A 5 6.55 28.05 -14.21
C ASN A 5 5.10 27.69 -14.57
N LYS A 6 4.29 28.67 -15.02
CA LYS A 6 2.91 28.39 -15.51
C LYS A 6 2.91 27.56 -16.79
N ILE A 7 3.89 27.76 -17.68
CA ILE A 7 4.02 26.99 -18.92
C ILE A 7 4.38 25.52 -18.60
N LYS A 8 5.27 25.26 -17.65
CA LYS A 8 5.64 23.89 -17.24
C LYS A 8 4.46 23.06 -16.71
N PHE A 9 3.44 23.70 -16.16
CA PHE A 9 2.21 23.03 -15.69
C PHE A 9 1.11 22.98 -16.76
N PHE A 10 1.03 23.95 -17.65
CA PHE A 10 -0.06 24.05 -18.62
C PHE A 10 0.07 23.04 -19.76
N VAL A 11 1.28 22.85 -20.29
CA VAL A 11 1.54 21.93 -21.41
C VAL A 11 1.26 20.46 -21.04
N PRO A 12 1.71 19.92 -19.88
CA PRO A 12 1.36 18.56 -19.49
C PRO A 12 -0.15 18.37 -19.22
N LYS A 13 -0.83 19.34 -18.60
CA LYS A 13 -2.30 19.28 -18.40
C LYS A 13 -3.06 19.29 -19.74
N LEU A 14 -2.59 20.05 -20.71
CA LEU A 14 -3.17 20.08 -22.05
C LEU A 14 -2.96 18.74 -22.77
N LYS A 15 -1.76 18.17 -22.66
CA LYS A 15 -1.43 16.84 -23.22
C LYS A 15 -2.30 15.75 -22.63
N ASN A 16 -2.45 15.70 -21.31
CA ASN A 16 -3.33 14.71 -20.64
C ASN A 16 -4.81 14.88 -21.07
N ARG A 17 -5.29 16.13 -21.26
CA ARG A 17 -6.64 16.37 -21.79
C ARG A 17 -6.80 15.90 -23.24
N VAL A 18 -5.79 16.10 -24.07
CA VAL A 18 -5.79 15.64 -25.47
C VAL A 18 -5.75 14.12 -25.52
N ASP A 19 -4.86 13.48 -24.72
CA ASP A 19 -4.75 12.02 -24.65
C ASP A 19 -6.04 11.39 -24.10
N SER A 20 -6.67 11.99 -23.08
CA SER A 20 -7.98 11.55 -22.58
C SER A 20 -9.08 11.61 -23.62
N LYS A 21 -9.16 12.69 -24.44
CA LYS A 21 -10.12 12.79 -25.53
C LYS A 21 -9.84 11.80 -26.65
N LYS A 22 -8.56 11.59 -27.01
CA LYS A 22 -8.14 10.62 -28.01
C LYS A 22 -8.58 9.21 -27.61
N ASN A 23 -8.42 8.85 -26.34
CA ASN A 23 -8.81 7.53 -25.84
C ASN A 23 -10.33 7.29 -25.86
N HIS A 24 -11.16 8.34 -25.80
CA HIS A 24 -12.60 8.21 -26.00
C HIS A 24 -12.97 7.86 -27.45
N LEU A 25 -12.14 8.23 -28.43
CA LEU A 25 -12.38 7.89 -29.84
C LEU A 25 -12.15 6.42 -30.14
N TRP A 26 -11.39 5.69 -29.31
CA TRP A 26 -11.13 4.26 -29.51
C TRP A 26 -12.39 3.40 -29.44
N LYS A 27 -13.45 3.86 -28.79
CA LYS A 27 -14.77 3.21 -28.82
C LYS A 27 -15.30 2.97 -30.23
N TYR A 28 -14.90 3.81 -31.18
CA TYR A 28 -15.40 3.81 -32.57
C TYR A 28 -14.40 3.22 -33.58
N CYS A 29 -13.29 2.66 -33.09
CA CYS A 29 -12.25 2.03 -33.91
C CYS A 29 -12.18 0.55 -33.63
N ASP A 30 -11.67 -0.24 -34.56
CA ASP A 30 -11.19 -1.58 -34.28
C ASP A 30 -9.93 -1.46 -33.43
N ILE A 31 -10.14 -1.40 -32.11
CA ILE A 31 -9.07 -1.16 -31.13
C ILE A 31 -8.11 -2.34 -31.06
N GLU A 32 -8.58 -3.57 -31.29
CA GLU A 32 -7.75 -4.76 -31.27
C GLU A 32 -6.75 -4.72 -32.43
N GLN A 33 -7.22 -4.50 -33.64
CA GLN A 33 -6.34 -4.35 -34.80
C GLN A 33 -5.34 -3.21 -34.61
N PHE A 34 -5.78 -2.07 -34.08
CA PHE A 34 -4.91 -0.93 -33.83
C PHE A 34 -3.86 -1.23 -32.74
N ALA A 35 -4.24 -1.89 -31.66
CA ALA A 35 -3.34 -2.30 -30.60
C ALA A 35 -2.23 -3.22 -31.10
N MET A 36 -2.58 -4.15 -31.99
CA MET A 36 -1.67 -5.13 -32.56
C MET A 36 -0.67 -4.57 -33.57
N CYS A 37 -0.78 -3.31 -33.96
CA CYS A 37 0.19 -2.69 -34.83
C CYS A 37 1.63 -2.76 -34.24
N GLY A 38 2.51 -3.45 -34.95
CA GLY A 38 3.92 -3.65 -34.55
C GLY A 38 4.15 -4.80 -33.56
N TYR A 39 3.13 -5.57 -33.24
CA TYR A 39 3.27 -6.85 -32.57
C TYR A 39 4.02 -7.86 -33.47
N ARG A 40 4.84 -8.68 -32.87
CA ARG A 40 5.47 -9.84 -33.49
C ARG A 40 5.31 -11.02 -32.56
N CYS A 41 4.74 -12.09 -33.05
CA CYS A 41 4.67 -13.35 -32.34
C CYS A 41 6.08 -13.88 -32.02
N PHE A 42 6.19 -14.59 -30.93
CA PHE A 42 7.33 -15.47 -30.70
C PHE A 42 7.32 -16.60 -31.76
N ALA A 43 8.49 -17.14 -32.07
CA ALA A 43 8.58 -18.20 -33.07
C ALA A 43 7.76 -19.45 -32.69
N ASP A 44 7.78 -19.78 -31.40
CA ASP A 44 7.07 -20.88 -30.77
C ASP A 44 7.00 -20.69 -29.24
N ALA A 45 6.39 -21.62 -28.53
CA ALA A 45 6.32 -21.62 -27.07
C ALA A 45 7.72 -21.66 -26.43
N ALA A 46 8.66 -22.41 -27.01
CA ALA A 46 10.02 -22.51 -26.47
C ALA A 46 10.74 -21.16 -26.49
N ALA A 47 10.60 -20.39 -27.58
CA ALA A 47 11.15 -19.04 -27.68
C ALA A 47 10.53 -18.09 -26.63
N PHE A 48 9.20 -18.21 -26.39
CA PHE A 48 8.52 -17.40 -25.36
C PHE A 48 9.00 -17.78 -23.95
N LYS A 49 9.01 -19.07 -23.60
CA LYS A 49 9.51 -19.60 -22.33
C LYS A 49 10.96 -19.17 -22.06
N LEU A 50 11.84 -19.31 -23.06
CA LEU A 50 13.23 -18.85 -22.97
C LEU A 50 13.33 -17.35 -22.69
N ARG A 51 12.45 -16.55 -23.30
CA ARG A 51 12.41 -15.11 -23.04
C ARG A 51 11.99 -14.79 -21.62
N LEU A 52 10.98 -15.48 -21.08
CA LEU A 52 10.56 -15.36 -19.67
C LEU A 52 11.74 -15.68 -18.74
N GLN A 53 12.41 -16.80 -18.92
CA GLN A 53 13.57 -17.22 -18.12
C GLN A 53 14.75 -16.25 -18.25
N THR A 54 14.94 -15.66 -19.41
CA THR A 54 16.00 -14.63 -19.62
C THR A 54 15.74 -13.42 -18.73
N ILE A 55 14.50 -12.95 -18.66
CA ILE A 55 14.12 -11.73 -17.95
C ILE A 55 14.00 -11.98 -16.44
N LEU A 56 13.31 -13.05 -16.05
CA LEU A 56 12.91 -13.32 -14.66
C LEU A 56 13.85 -14.27 -13.93
N GLY A 57 14.73 -14.96 -14.65
CA GLY A 57 15.54 -16.03 -14.11
C GLY A 57 14.86 -17.40 -14.16
N VAL A 58 15.50 -18.39 -13.56
CA VAL A 58 15.00 -19.77 -13.54
C VAL A 58 14.55 -20.10 -12.12
N TYR A 59 13.30 -20.49 -12.00
CA TYR A 59 12.72 -20.95 -10.75
C TYR A 59 12.63 -22.48 -10.81
N ASN A 60 12.99 -23.13 -9.72
CA ASN A 60 12.94 -24.58 -9.58
C ASN A 60 12.66 -24.99 -8.13
N VAL A 61 12.41 -26.26 -7.91
CA VAL A 61 12.08 -26.82 -6.59
C VAL A 61 13.17 -26.53 -5.56
N THR A 62 14.44 -26.68 -5.91
CA THR A 62 15.55 -26.46 -4.98
C THR A 62 15.60 -25.02 -4.46
N LEU A 63 15.44 -24.05 -5.37
CA LEU A 63 15.38 -22.63 -4.99
C LEU A 63 14.19 -22.34 -4.06
N LEU A 64 13.03 -22.93 -4.38
CA LEU A 64 11.82 -22.72 -3.58
C LEU A 64 11.96 -23.35 -2.20
N GLU A 65 12.51 -24.56 -2.11
CA GLU A 65 12.78 -25.26 -0.85
C GLU A 65 13.76 -24.49 0.05
N ASP A 66 14.85 -23.98 -0.52
CA ASP A 66 15.84 -23.19 0.21
C ASP A 66 15.27 -21.90 0.81
N ILE A 67 14.26 -21.32 0.15
CA ILE A 67 13.67 -20.04 0.58
C ILE A 67 12.51 -20.24 1.54
N CYS A 68 11.62 -21.20 1.26
CA CYS A 68 10.39 -21.40 2.03
C CYS A 68 10.61 -22.27 3.26
N GLY A 69 11.64 -23.16 3.27
CA GLY A 69 11.91 -24.04 4.42
C GLY A 69 10.67 -24.83 4.83
N ASP A 70 10.23 -24.65 6.08
CA ASP A 70 9.07 -25.36 6.65
C ASP A 70 7.70 -24.81 6.18
N ASP A 71 7.68 -23.68 5.45
CA ASP A 71 6.44 -23.05 4.96
C ASP A 71 5.84 -23.71 3.69
N LYS A 72 6.37 -24.86 3.24
CA LYS A 72 5.88 -25.60 2.06
C LYS A 72 4.39 -25.96 2.15
N ASP A 73 3.92 -26.34 3.34
CA ASP A 73 2.52 -26.69 3.56
C ASP A 73 1.60 -25.49 3.32
N LEU A 74 2.07 -24.27 3.55
CA LEU A 74 1.30 -23.05 3.28
C LEU A 74 1.12 -22.83 1.78
N ILE A 75 2.15 -23.14 0.96
CA ILE A 75 2.06 -23.05 -0.50
C ILE A 75 1.03 -24.04 -1.02
N GLN A 76 1.12 -25.32 -0.62
CA GLN A 76 0.16 -26.33 -1.03
C GLN A 76 -1.26 -25.99 -0.59
N PHE A 77 -1.43 -25.54 0.65
CA PHE A 77 -2.73 -25.11 1.16
C PHE A 77 -3.31 -23.95 0.32
N ALA A 78 -2.52 -22.93 0.00
CA ALA A 78 -2.94 -21.80 -0.81
C ALA A 78 -3.30 -22.22 -2.25
N ALA A 79 -2.51 -23.11 -2.85
CA ALA A 79 -2.76 -23.64 -4.19
C ALA A 79 -4.03 -24.52 -4.24
N GLU A 80 -4.27 -25.36 -3.21
CA GLU A 80 -5.50 -26.14 -3.11
C GLU A 80 -6.75 -25.26 -2.93
N GLN A 81 -6.63 -24.13 -2.22
CA GLN A 81 -7.72 -23.15 -2.16
C GLN A 81 -7.95 -22.49 -3.52
N ALA A 82 -6.88 -22.10 -4.23
CA ALA A 82 -6.97 -21.53 -5.56
C ALA A 82 -7.66 -22.50 -6.55
N LEU A 83 -7.28 -23.79 -6.54
CA LEU A 83 -7.95 -24.84 -7.34
C LEU A 83 -9.46 -25.01 -7.04
N ARG A 84 -9.88 -24.68 -5.83
CA ARG A 84 -11.31 -24.69 -5.46
C ARG A 84 -11.98 -23.34 -5.68
N HIS A 85 -11.27 -22.37 -6.26
CA HIS A 85 -11.68 -20.99 -6.44
C HIS A 85 -12.10 -20.33 -5.11
N GLU A 86 -11.37 -20.64 -4.04
CA GLU A 86 -11.55 -20.05 -2.70
C GLU A 86 -10.50 -18.95 -2.50
N PHE A 87 -10.95 -17.70 -2.47
CA PHE A 87 -10.09 -16.54 -2.41
C PHE A 87 -10.32 -15.75 -1.13
N ASP A 88 -9.24 -15.31 -0.49
CA ASP A 88 -9.25 -14.31 0.57
C ASP A 88 -8.51 -13.07 0.03
N LEU A 89 -9.27 -12.12 -0.48
CA LEU A 89 -8.71 -10.92 -1.07
C LEU A 89 -8.52 -9.85 0.01
N LEU A 90 -7.31 -9.35 0.16
CA LEU A 90 -6.93 -8.31 1.11
C LEU A 90 -7.19 -8.67 2.58
N GLY A 91 -7.24 -9.95 2.93
CA GLY A 91 -7.56 -10.40 4.29
C GLY A 91 -9.01 -10.19 4.73
N SER A 92 -9.91 -9.88 3.79
CA SER A 92 -11.32 -9.57 4.08
C SER A 92 -12.24 -10.78 4.30
N GLY A 93 -11.65 -11.97 4.39
CA GLY A 93 -12.33 -13.25 4.59
C GLY A 93 -12.49 -14.06 3.31
N SER A 94 -12.49 -15.38 3.46
CA SER A 94 -12.57 -16.31 2.33
C SER A 94 -13.93 -16.29 1.65
N VAL A 95 -13.90 -16.39 0.30
CA VAL A 95 -15.08 -16.50 -0.54
C VAL A 95 -14.83 -17.56 -1.62
N LYS A 96 -15.84 -18.38 -1.92
CA LYS A 96 -15.82 -19.34 -3.03
C LYS A 96 -16.51 -18.75 -4.24
N LEU A 97 -15.83 -18.74 -5.38
CA LEU A 97 -16.31 -18.23 -6.67
C LEU A 97 -16.25 -19.35 -7.72
N ASP A 98 -17.30 -20.14 -7.86
CA ASP A 98 -17.37 -21.24 -8.78
C ASP A 98 -18.66 -21.17 -9.64
N PRO A 99 -18.56 -20.76 -10.91
CA PRO A 99 -17.35 -20.31 -11.64
C PRO A 99 -16.85 -18.93 -11.17
N ILE A 100 -15.58 -18.62 -11.44
CA ILE A 100 -15.03 -17.29 -11.18
C ILE A 100 -15.80 -16.24 -12.01
N ASP A 101 -16.32 -15.20 -11.37
CA ASP A 101 -16.87 -14.02 -12.06
C ASP A 101 -15.93 -12.82 -11.91
N TRP A 102 -15.19 -12.51 -12.95
CA TRP A 102 -14.21 -11.43 -12.98
C TRP A 102 -14.81 -10.02 -12.86
N HIS A 103 -16.14 -9.89 -12.84
CA HIS A 103 -16.84 -8.60 -12.92
C HIS A 103 -17.75 -8.33 -11.72
N THR A 104 -17.66 -9.12 -10.67
CA THR A 104 -18.56 -9.02 -9.51
C THR A 104 -17.81 -8.57 -8.24
N ASP A 105 -18.40 -7.63 -7.52
CA ASP A 105 -18.11 -7.47 -6.10
C ASP A 105 -18.84 -8.56 -5.33
N PHE A 106 -18.13 -9.61 -4.99
CA PHE A 106 -18.69 -10.77 -4.31
C PHE A 106 -19.06 -10.50 -2.83
N LYS A 107 -18.66 -9.37 -2.25
CA LYS A 107 -19.06 -8.97 -0.88
C LYS A 107 -20.49 -8.47 -0.84
N CYS A 108 -20.94 -7.74 -1.85
CA CYS A 108 -22.32 -7.24 -1.96
C CYS A 108 -23.12 -7.86 -3.11
N GLY A 109 -22.50 -8.71 -3.95
CA GLY A 109 -23.15 -9.34 -5.11
C GLY A 109 -23.39 -8.41 -6.30
N ALA A 110 -22.86 -7.19 -6.27
CA ALA A 110 -23.03 -6.23 -7.38
C ALA A 110 -22.13 -6.59 -8.55
N ARG A 111 -22.69 -6.61 -9.76
CA ARG A 111 -22.00 -7.00 -10.98
C ARG A 111 -21.89 -5.84 -11.96
N TRP A 112 -20.67 -5.60 -12.49
CA TRP A 112 -20.44 -4.63 -13.57
C TRP A 112 -20.85 -5.19 -14.92
N LYS A 113 -21.55 -4.38 -15.70
CA LYS A 113 -21.87 -4.72 -17.10
C LYS A 113 -20.63 -4.54 -17.98
N LYS A 114 -20.42 -5.45 -18.94
CA LYS A 114 -19.41 -5.30 -19.99
C LYS A 114 -19.73 -4.08 -20.86
N GLY A 115 -18.71 -3.37 -21.28
CA GLY A 115 -18.81 -2.19 -22.10
C GLY A 115 -17.48 -1.42 -22.14
N PHE A 116 -17.41 -0.36 -22.93
CA PHE A 116 -16.18 0.43 -23.02
C PHE A 116 -15.75 0.97 -21.65
N TYR A 117 -14.53 0.67 -21.23
CA TYR A 117 -14.03 0.83 -19.85
C TYR A 117 -14.25 2.22 -19.24
N LYS A 118 -14.21 3.30 -20.06
CA LYS A 118 -14.44 4.68 -19.58
C LYS A 118 -15.91 5.00 -19.29
N GLU A 119 -16.83 4.22 -19.83
CA GLU A 119 -18.26 4.42 -19.67
C GLU A 119 -18.88 3.53 -18.60
N ILE A 120 -18.14 2.53 -18.16
CA ILE A 120 -18.59 1.60 -17.10
C ILE A 120 -18.75 2.38 -15.79
N GLN A 121 -19.97 2.35 -15.24
CA GLN A 121 -20.31 2.95 -13.95
C GLN A 121 -20.18 1.93 -12.83
N THR A 122 -19.74 2.38 -11.64
CA THR A 122 -19.73 1.53 -10.45
C THR A 122 -21.14 1.43 -9.89
N PRO A 123 -21.68 0.22 -9.67
CA PRO A 123 -22.96 0.04 -9.00
C PRO A 123 -22.95 0.67 -7.60
N LYS A 124 -24.11 1.18 -7.15
CA LYS A 124 -24.22 1.81 -5.83
C LYS A 124 -23.89 0.80 -4.72
N GLY A 125 -23.01 1.18 -3.80
CA GLY A 125 -22.61 0.34 -2.66
C GLY A 125 -21.59 -0.74 -3.00
N ALA A 126 -21.16 -0.84 -4.27
CA ALA A 126 -20.13 -1.78 -4.67
C ALA A 126 -18.73 -1.19 -4.48
N ASP A 127 -17.79 -2.06 -4.13
CA ASP A 127 -16.35 -1.74 -4.11
C ASP A 127 -15.68 -2.28 -5.37
N ILE A 128 -15.25 -1.36 -6.23
CA ILE A 128 -14.55 -1.71 -7.48
C ILE A 128 -13.22 -2.45 -7.21
N LYS A 129 -12.68 -2.32 -6.00
CA LYS A 129 -11.44 -2.98 -5.60
C LYS A 129 -11.59 -4.51 -5.62
N MET A 130 -12.76 -5.06 -5.34
CA MET A 130 -12.97 -6.51 -5.31
C MET A 130 -12.71 -7.19 -6.65
N PRO A 131 -13.37 -6.83 -7.78
CA PRO A 131 -13.03 -7.42 -9.07
C PRO A 131 -11.60 -7.09 -9.54
N TRP A 132 -11.05 -5.93 -9.17
CA TRP A 132 -9.68 -5.58 -9.52
C TRP A 132 -8.66 -6.45 -8.82
N GLU A 133 -8.77 -6.66 -7.50
CA GLU A 133 -7.86 -7.53 -6.74
C GLU A 133 -7.90 -8.97 -7.26
N LEU A 134 -9.09 -9.53 -7.52
CA LEU A 134 -9.21 -10.84 -8.13
C LEU A 134 -8.54 -10.88 -9.51
N SER A 135 -8.76 -9.85 -10.33
CA SER A 135 -8.23 -9.74 -11.69
C SER A 135 -6.72 -9.43 -11.75
N ARG A 136 -6.05 -9.13 -10.63
CA ARG A 136 -4.58 -9.13 -10.54
C ARG A 136 -4.00 -10.53 -10.68
N CYS A 137 -4.81 -11.58 -10.51
CA CYS A 137 -4.44 -12.98 -10.65
C CYS A 137 -3.24 -13.38 -9.78
N GLN A 138 -3.15 -12.84 -8.56
CA GLN A 138 -2.03 -13.10 -7.65
C GLN A 138 -1.97 -14.56 -7.17
N HIS A 139 -3.12 -15.22 -7.08
CA HIS A 139 -3.23 -16.63 -6.70
C HIS A 139 -2.57 -17.59 -7.73
N LEU A 140 -2.36 -17.16 -8.97
CA LEU A 140 -1.63 -17.96 -9.97
C LEU A 140 -0.16 -18.18 -9.56
N LEU A 141 0.40 -17.31 -8.73
CA LEU A 141 1.75 -17.51 -8.18
C LEU A 141 1.80 -18.76 -7.29
N TRP A 142 0.79 -18.96 -6.44
CA TRP A 142 0.71 -20.12 -5.54
C TRP A 142 0.53 -21.44 -6.33
N LEU A 143 -0.23 -21.41 -7.41
CA LEU A 143 -0.36 -22.55 -8.32
C LEU A 143 0.98 -22.85 -9.02
N GLY A 144 1.70 -21.83 -9.48
CA GLY A 144 3.04 -21.98 -10.05
C GLY A 144 4.06 -22.55 -9.05
N GLU A 145 4.04 -22.08 -7.80
CA GLU A 145 4.89 -22.59 -6.72
C GLU A 145 4.56 -24.05 -6.38
N ALA A 146 3.27 -24.40 -6.31
CA ALA A 146 2.84 -25.78 -6.05
C ALA A 146 3.23 -26.73 -7.20
N TRP A 147 3.16 -26.27 -8.46
CA TRP A 147 3.69 -27.01 -9.61
C TRP A 147 5.19 -27.30 -9.45
N LEU A 148 5.99 -26.29 -9.09
CA LEU A 148 7.43 -26.45 -8.87
C LEU A 148 7.75 -27.42 -7.73
N LEU A 149 6.95 -27.41 -6.65
CA LEU A 149 7.15 -28.29 -5.50
C LEU A 149 6.77 -29.75 -5.75
N THR A 150 5.67 -29.98 -6.46
CA THR A 150 5.03 -31.31 -6.51
C THR A 150 5.10 -31.98 -7.89
N GLY A 151 5.23 -31.22 -8.96
CA GLY A 151 5.10 -31.71 -10.33
C GLY A 151 3.68 -32.15 -10.69
N GLU A 152 2.66 -31.85 -9.86
CA GLU A 152 1.27 -32.23 -10.16
C GLU A 152 0.66 -31.32 -11.22
N GLU A 153 0.36 -31.87 -12.39
CA GLU A 153 -0.14 -31.14 -13.58
C GLU A 153 -1.38 -30.27 -13.29
N LYS A 154 -2.22 -30.66 -12.33
CA LYS A 154 -3.44 -29.91 -11.98
C LYS A 154 -3.16 -28.43 -11.70
N TYR A 155 -2.04 -28.11 -11.06
CA TYR A 155 -1.68 -26.73 -10.74
C TYR A 155 -1.28 -25.92 -11.97
N ALA A 156 -0.39 -26.48 -12.80
CA ALA A 156 0.03 -25.82 -14.03
C ALA A 156 -1.13 -25.70 -15.05
N LYS A 157 -1.99 -26.71 -15.10
CA LYS A 157 -3.19 -26.70 -15.92
C LYS A 157 -4.14 -25.58 -15.52
N GLU A 158 -4.36 -25.39 -14.22
CA GLU A 158 -5.23 -24.32 -13.72
C GLU A 158 -4.70 -22.94 -14.09
N VAL A 159 -3.37 -22.71 -14.01
CA VAL A 159 -2.76 -21.46 -14.48
C VAL A 159 -3.09 -21.18 -15.94
N VAL A 160 -2.99 -22.21 -16.81
CA VAL A 160 -3.31 -22.08 -18.24
C VAL A 160 -4.80 -21.83 -18.46
N ASP A 161 -5.67 -22.57 -17.78
CA ASP A 161 -7.11 -22.48 -17.92
C ASP A 161 -7.65 -21.12 -17.44
N GLU A 162 -7.23 -20.64 -16.28
CA GLU A 162 -7.67 -19.35 -15.76
C GLU A 162 -7.18 -18.18 -16.62
N ILE A 163 -5.94 -18.19 -17.11
CA ILE A 163 -5.45 -17.15 -18.02
C ILE A 163 -6.26 -17.15 -19.30
N ASN A 164 -6.53 -18.33 -19.89
CA ASN A 164 -7.38 -18.46 -21.07
C ASN A 164 -8.78 -17.90 -20.84
N TRP A 165 -9.39 -18.28 -19.72
CA TRP A 165 -10.71 -17.80 -19.32
C TRP A 165 -10.73 -16.29 -19.12
N TRP A 166 -9.73 -15.75 -18.39
CA TRP A 166 -9.64 -14.30 -18.20
C TRP A 166 -9.57 -13.56 -19.54
N ILE A 167 -8.74 -14.01 -20.48
CA ILE A 167 -8.58 -13.39 -21.81
C ILE A 167 -9.92 -13.40 -22.57
N ASP A 168 -10.61 -14.53 -22.58
CA ASP A 168 -11.87 -14.68 -23.32
C ASP A 168 -13.01 -13.84 -22.72
N ASP A 169 -13.01 -13.68 -21.38
CA ASP A 169 -14.06 -12.93 -20.68
C ASP A 169 -13.78 -11.41 -20.61
N ASN A 170 -12.56 -10.98 -20.87
CA ASN A 170 -12.14 -9.59 -20.76
C ASN A 170 -11.56 -9.02 -22.09
N PRO A 171 -12.39 -8.85 -23.15
CA PRO A 171 -11.93 -8.20 -24.38
C PRO A 171 -11.28 -6.86 -24.10
N LEU A 172 -10.25 -6.51 -24.87
CA LEU A 172 -9.47 -5.28 -24.67
C LEU A 172 -10.37 -4.05 -24.51
N MET A 173 -10.23 -3.33 -23.38
CA MET A 173 -10.96 -2.11 -23.04
C MET A 173 -12.49 -2.26 -22.87
N HIS A 174 -13.02 -3.48 -22.74
CA HIS A 174 -14.49 -3.67 -22.69
C HIS A 174 -15.01 -4.23 -21.37
N THR A 175 -14.22 -4.21 -20.30
CA THR A 175 -14.66 -4.63 -18.96
C THR A 175 -14.15 -3.69 -17.86
N VAL A 176 -14.67 -3.89 -16.65
CA VAL A 176 -14.22 -3.18 -15.44
C VAL A 176 -12.72 -3.39 -15.17
N ASN A 177 -12.17 -4.53 -15.59
CA ASN A 177 -10.78 -4.93 -15.39
C ASN A 177 -9.77 -4.17 -16.29
N TRP A 178 -10.26 -3.28 -17.14
CA TRP A 178 -9.47 -2.34 -17.92
C TRP A 178 -9.61 -0.88 -17.44
N LYS A 179 -10.27 -0.61 -16.29
CA LYS A 179 -10.47 0.77 -15.82
C LYS A 179 -9.25 1.38 -15.14
N CYS A 180 -8.39 0.58 -14.56
CA CYS A 180 -7.21 1.02 -13.81
C CYS A 180 -5.94 0.44 -14.45
N ALA A 181 -5.00 1.29 -14.85
CA ALA A 181 -3.77 0.83 -15.50
C ALA A 181 -2.83 0.14 -14.51
N MET A 182 -2.86 0.50 -13.22
CA MET A 182 -2.16 -0.20 -12.16
C MET A 182 -2.55 -1.68 -12.11
N ASP A 183 -3.85 -2.01 -12.11
CA ASP A 183 -4.31 -3.38 -12.03
C ASP A 183 -3.97 -4.18 -13.30
N VAL A 184 -3.99 -3.54 -14.45
CA VAL A 184 -3.51 -4.12 -15.72
C VAL A 184 -2.01 -4.43 -15.65
N ALA A 185 -1.21 -3.54 -15.04
CA ALA A 185 0.23 -3.76 -14.85
C ALA A 185 0.50 -4.92 -13.87
N PHE A 186 -0.19 -4.96 -12.74
CA PHE A 186 -0.06 -6.04 -11.75
C PHE A 186 -0.41 -7.39 -12.35
N ARG A 187 -1.54 -7.49 -13.02
CA ARG A 187 -1.96 -8.72 -13.71
C ARG A 187 -0.90 -9.22 -14.71
N ALA A 188 -0.41 -8.32 -15.57
CA ALA A 188 0.62 -8.69 -16.53
C ALA A 188 1.87 -9.28 -15.86
N ILE A 189 2.32 -8.66 -14.76
CA ILE A 189 3.53 -9.11 -14.05
C ILE A 189 3.27 -10.42 -13.30
N ASN A 190 2.13 -10.58 -12.63
CA ASN A 190 1.77 -11.84 -11.99
C ASN A 190 1.67 -12.99 -13.00
N TRP A 191 1.10 -12.73 -14.18
CA TRP A 191 1.11 -13.74 -15.27
C TRP A 191 2.53 -14.09 -15.70
N LEU A 192 3.43 -13.09 -15.88
CA LEU A 192 4.81 -13.38 -16.29
C LEU A 192 5.52 -14.32 -15.31
N TYR A 193 5.35 -14.09 -14.01
CA TYR A 193 5.97 -14.96 -12.99
C TYR A 193 5.31 -16.34 -12.94
N ALA A 194 3.98 -16.43 -12.96
CA ALA A 194 3.28 -17.70 -12.98
C ALA A 194 3.64 -18.54 -14.22
N LEU A 195 3.64 -17.91 -15.42
CA LEU A 195 4.05 -18.55 -16.68
C LEU A 195 5.51 -19.02 -16.65
N ASN A 196 6.39 -18.25 -16.01
CA ASN A 196 7.80 -18.65 -15.87
C ASN A 196 7.96 -19.89 -14.97
N MET A 197 7.16 -20.01 -13.91
CA MET A 197 7.19 -21.17 -13.02
C MET A 197 6.65 -22.43 -13.67
N ILE A 198 5.66 -22.32 -14.57
CA ILE A 198 5.09 -23.48 -15.30
C ILE A 198 5.74 -23.70 -16.67
N ALA A 199 6.93 -23.12 -16.92
CA ALA A 199 7.56 -23.18 -18.25
C ALA A 199 7.81 -24.63 -18.77
N ASP A 200 7.99 -25.58 -17.88
CA ASP A 200 8.22 -26.99 -18.23
C ASP A 200 6.93 -27.81 -18.38
N TYR A 201 5.75 -27.20 -18.19
CA TYR A 201 4.47 -27.89 -18.38
C TYR A 201 4.14 -28.07 -19.87
N ASP A 202 3.79 -29.30 -20.27
CA ASP A 202 3.52 -29.62 -21.66
C ASP A 202 2.28 -28.91 -22.24
N GLY A 203 1.28 -28.63 -21.39
CA GLY A 203 0.10 -27.86 -21.78
C GLY A 203 0.36 -26.39 -22.04
N PHE A 204 1.57 -25.89 -21.73
CA PHE A 204 2.05 -24.59 -22.20
C PHE A 204 2.56 -24.73 -23.63
N ASP A 205 1.64 -24.96 -24.57
CA ASP A 205 1.88 -25.20 -25.99
C ASP A 205 1.97 -23.91 -26.83
N ASN A 206 2.13 -24.08 -28.15
CA ASN A 206 2.26 -22.96 -29.07
C ASN A 206 0.97 -22.10 -29.15
N CYS A 207 -0.19 -22.71 -29.06
CA CYS A 207 -1.47 -22.03 -29.15
C CYS A 207 -1.68 -21.13 -27.93
N PHE A 208 -1.42 -21.66 -26.74
CA PHE A 208 -1.48 -20.89 -25.49
C PHE A 208 -0.42 -19.78 -25.47
N ALA A 209 0.83 -20.09 -25.87
CA ALA A 209 1.92 -19.10 -25.93
C ALA A 209 1.57 -17.91 -26.85
N GLU A 210 0.98 -18.17 -28.02
CA GLU A 210 0.51 -17.14 -28.93
C GLU A 210 -0.61 -16.30 -28.30
N LYS A 211 -1.64 -16.93 -27.75
CA LYS A 211 -2.79 -16.26 -27.13
C LYS A 211 -2.38 -15.37 -25.97
N VAL A 212 -1.56 -15.88 -25.04
CA VAL A 212 -1.13 -15.12 -23.87
C VAL A 212 -0.15 -14.00 -24.22
N SER A 213 0.78 -14.23 -25.16
CA SER A 213 1.70 -13.17 -25.60
C SER A 213 0.97 -12.04 -26.34
N HIS A 214 -0.07 -12.36 -27.10
CA HIS A 214 -0.97 -11.39 -27.71
C HIS A 214 -1.64 -10.52 -26.64
N SER A 215 -2.23 -11.14 -25.63
CA SER A 215 -2.87 -10.42 -24.52
C SER A 215 -1.87 -9.56 -23.73
N LEU A 216 -0.66 -10.05 -23.43
CA LEU A 216 0.39 -9.27 -22.76
C LEU A 216 0.83 -8.06 -23.59
N TRP A 217 0.86 -8.17 -24.91
CA TRP A 217 1.09 -7.01 -25.77
C TRP A 217 -0.04 -5.97 -25.64
N GLN A 218 -1.30 -6.42 -25.60
CA GLN A 218 -2.45 -5.56 -25.38
C GLN A 218 -2.38 -4.86 -24.01
N HIS A 219 -1.89 -5.54 -22.96
CA HIS A 219 -1.65 -4.92 -21.65
C HIS A 219 -0.63 -3.78 -21.77
N GLY A 220 0.52 -4.01 -22.41
CA GLY A 220 1.53 -2.97 -22.64
C GLY A 220 1.01 -1.80 -23.45
N PHE A 221 0.23 -2.06 -24.49
CA PHE A 221 -0.45 -1.03 -25.27
C PHE A 221 -1.42 -0.22 -24.39
N PHE A 222 -2.24 -0.89 -23.58
CA PHE A 222 -3.20 -0.24 -22.70
C PHE A 222 -2.50 0.68 -21.68
N ILE A 223 -1.55 0.13 -20.92
CA ILE A 223 -0.79 0.88 -19.91
C ILE A 223 -0.14 2.11 -20.53
N ARG A 224 0.55 1.95 -21.66
CA ARG A 224 1.27 3.07 -22.30
C ARG A 224 0.36 4.22 -22.73
N ASN A 225 -0.89 3.93 -23.02
CA ASN A 225 -1.88 4.91 -23.47
C ASN A 225 -2.83 5.40 -22.35
N ASN A 226 -2.78 4.79 -21.16
CA ASN A 226 -3.63 5.15 -20.02
C ASN A 226 -2.83 5.42 -18.75
N LEU A 227 -1.64 6.00 -18.87
CA LEU A 227 -0.78 6.31 -17.74
C LEU A 227 -1.52 7.15 -16.69
N GLU A 228 -1.46 6.71 -15.44
CA GLU A 228 -2.12 7.35 -14.30
C GLU A 228 -1.25 8.47 -13.68
N LYS A 229 -0.53 9.18 -14.52
CA LYS A 229 0.35 10.28 -14.13
C LYS A 229 -0.42 11.49 -13.64
N ILE A 230 -0.24 11.85 -12.37
CA ILE A 230 -0.78 13.05 -11.75
C ILE A 230 0.34 14.12 -11.68
N ILE A 231 -0.02 15.38 -11.93
CA ILE A 231 0.91 16.50 -11.87
C ILE A 231 0.44 17.45 -10.77
N PRO A 232 1.33 17.91 -9.89
CA PRO A 232 2.80 17.80 -9.94
C PRO A 232 3.39 16.51 -9.37
N TYR A 233 2.64 15.74 -8.58
CA TYR A 233 3.10 14.54 -7.91
C TYR A 233 2.28 13.32 -8.34
N SER A 234 2.98 12.35 -8.93
CA SER A 234 2.43 11.03 -9.21
C SER A 234 2.49 10.16 -7.96
N ASN A 235 1.70 9.12 -7.92
CA ASN A 235 1.51 8.20 -6.81
C ASN A 235 1.92 6.76 -7.20
N ASN A 236 1.58 5.82 -6.33
CA ASN A 236 1.82 4.38 -6.54
C ASN A 236 1.23 3.87 -7.87
N HIS A 237 0.08 4.36 -8.34
CA HIS A 237 -0.52 3.98 -9.62
C HIS A 237 0.40 4.25 -10.81
N TYR A 238 0.97 5.46 -10.90
CA TYR A 238 1.89 5.75 -11.99
C TYR A 238 3.19 4.94 -11.91
N THR A 239 3.68 4.67 -10.69
CA THR A 239 4.83 3.77 -10.51
C THR A 239 4.50 2.37 -11.02
N SER A 240 3.29 1.85 -10.74
CA SER A 240 2.83 0.56 -11.25
C SER A 240 2.79 0.50 -12.77
N ASP A 241 2.30 1.56 -13.42
CA ASP A 241 2.31 1.68 -14.88
C ASP A 241 3.73 1.57 -15.45
N LEU A 242 4.68 2.25 -14.81
CA LEU A 242 6.07 2.23 -15.24
C LEU A 242 6.70 0.85 -15.05
N VAL A 243 6.41 0.20 -13.92
CA VAL A 243 6.89 -1.16 -13.64
C VAL A 243 6.32 -2.16 -14.65
N GLY A 244 5.01 -2.10 -14.94
CA GLY A 244 4.38 -2.90 -15.99
C GLY A 244 5.06 -2.72 -17.34
N LEU A 245 5.34 -1.47 -17.72
CA LEU A 245 6.03 -1.17 -18.98
C LEU A 245 7.51 -1.56 -18.99
N LEU A 246 8.19 -1.66 -17.84
CA LEU A 246 9.54 -2.21 -17.75
C LEU A 246 9.55 -3.69 -18.10
N TYR A 247 8.71 -4.49 -17.44
CA TYR A 247 8.63 -5.94 -17.68
C TYR A 247 8.14 -6.27 -19.10
N LEU A 248 7.05 -5.63 -19.55
CA LEU A 248 6.51 -5.85 -20.89
C LEU A 248 7.42 -5.27 -21.99
N GLY A 249 8.12 -4.18 -21.70
CA GLY A 249 9.12 -3.61 -22.58
C GLY A 249 10.32 -4.54 -22.81
N GLU A 250 10.77 -5.22 -21.73
CA GLU A 250 11.80 -6.28 -21.84
C GLU A 250 11.25 -7.50 -22.57
N LEU A 251 10.05 -7.98 -22.23
CA LEU A 251 9.43 -9.12 -22.92
C LEU A 251 9.42 -8.94 -24.44
N PHE A 252 9.05 -7.75 -24.91
CA PHE A 252 8.90 -7.41 -26.32
C PHE A 252 10.08 -6.56 -26.87
N ALA A 253 11.28 -6.65 -26.29
CA ALA A 253 12.44 -5.83 -26.66
C ALA A 253 12.89 -6.04 -28.13
N GLU A 254 12.52 -7.15 -28.76
CA GLU A 254 12.77 -7.40 -30.19
C GLU A 254 11.93 -6.48 -31.09
N THR A 255 10.87 -5.88 -30.58
CA THR A 255 10.00 -4.97 -31.33
C THR A 255 10.40 -3.50 -31.12
N ARG A 256 10.05 -2.63 -32.07
CA ARG A 256 10.27 -1.17 -31.94
C ARG A 256 9.46 -0.57 -30.78
N LYS A 257 8.21 -1.02 -30.61
CA LYS A 257 7.33 -0.51 -29.55
C LYS A 257 7.78 -0.99 -28.18
N GLY A 258 8.16 -2.26 -27.99
CA GLY A 258 8.68 -2.79 -26.74
C GLY A 258 9.92 -2.01 -26.29
N ARG A 259 10.88 -1.78 -27.16
CA ARG A 259 12.04 -0.92 -26.87
C ARG A 259 11.65 0.52 -26.51
N SER A 260 10.60 1.05 -27.11
CA SER A 260 10.10 2.39 -26.78
C SER A 260 9.44 2.43 -25.39
N TRP A 261 8.68 1.40 -25.02
CA TRP A 261 8.09 1.24 -23.69
C TRP A 261 9.18 1.15 -22.63
N LEU A 262 10.14 0.27 -22.82
CA LEU A 262 11.27 0.07 -21.90
C LEU A 262 12.05 1.37 -21.66
N ARG A 263 12.46 2.06 -22.74
CA ARG A 263 13.21 3.29 -22.65
C ARG A 263 12.45 4.40 -21.92
N PHE A 264 11.17 4.54 -22.23
CA PHE A 264 10.29 5.49 -21.57
C PHE A 264 10.14 5.16 -20.08
N ALA A 265 9.78 3.91 -19.78
CA ALA A 265 9.54 3.46 -18.42
C ALA A 265 10.80 3.56 -17.55
N LYS A 266 11.95 3.12 -18.04
CA LYS A 266 13.22 3.20 -17.31
C LYS A 266 13.58 4.64 -16.92
N LYS A 267 13.44 5.59 -17.84
CA LYS A 267 13.71 7.01 -17.58
C LYS A 267 12.77 7.59 -16.50
N GLU A 268 11.49 7.36 -16.65
CA GLU A 268 10.48 7.89 -15.70
C GLU A 268 10.56 7.15 -14.35
N TYR A 269 10.82 5.84 -14.33
CA TYR A 269 10.95 5.04 -13.11
C TYR A 269 12.07 5.55 -12.19
N TYR A 270 13.28 5.81 -12.72
CA TYR A 270 14.36 6.38 -11.91
C TYR A 270 13.97 7.76 -11.34
N LYS A 271 13.34 8.57 -12.16
CA LYS A 271 12.88 9.89 -11.76
C LYS A 271 11.80 9.80 -10.67
N GLU A 272 10.78 8.96 -10.84
CA GLU A 272 9.69 8.79 -9.88
C GLU A 272 10.20 8.17 -8.56
N THR A 273 11.13 7.23 -8.60
CA THR A 273 11.77 6.71 -7.38
C THR A 273 12.36 7.84 -6.54
N LEU A 274 13.11 8.76 -7.16
CA LEU A 274 13.72 9.88 -6.44
C LEU A 274 12.71 10.98 -6.03
N GLN A 275 11.56 11.06 -6.70
CA GLN A 275 10.49 11.99 -6.35
C GLN A 275 9.57 11.47 -5.26
N GLN A 276 9.22 10.19 -5.31
CA GLN A 276 8.24 9.58 -4.41
C GLN A 276 8.87 9.05 -3.12
N VAL A 277 10.15 8.69 -3.14
CA VAL A 277 10.86 8.24 -1.95
C VAL A 277 11.69 9.38 -1.36
N LEU A 278 11.45 9.71 -0.11
CA LEU A 278 12.21 10.74 0.62
C LEU A 278 13.67 10.30 0.84
N PRO A 279 14.60 11.22 1.08
CA PRO A 279 15.99 10.86 1.40
C PRO A 279 16.15 9.86 2.54
N SER A 280 15.27 9.94 3.54
CA SER A 280 15.22 8.98 4.65
C SER A 280 14.79 7.57 4.26
N GLY A 281 14.22 7.38 3.07
CA GLY A 281 13.65 6.13 2.58
C GLY A 281 12.13 6.04 2.72
N VAL A 282 11.49 6.93 3.44
CA VAL A 282 10.02 6.90 3.61
C VAL A 282 9.33 7.28 2.31
N HIS A 283 8.34 6.50 1.88
CA HIS A 283 7.50 6.87 0.74
C HIS A 283 6.61 8.07 1.08
N TYR A 284 6.46 9.01 0.15
CA TYR A 284 5.81 10.31 0.42
C TYR A 284 4.32 10.21 0.76
N GLU A 285 3.64 9.13 0.39
CA GLU A 285 2.22 8.88 0.75
C GLU A 285 2.05 8.52 2.24
N ARG A 286 3.17 8.14 2.92
CA ARG A 286 3.26 7.98 4.38
C ARG A 286 2.37 6.92 5.01
N SER A 287 1.74 6.08 4.24
CA SER A 287 1.12 4.85 4.72
C SER A 287 2.17 3.76 4.88
N VAL A 288 2.12 3.02 5.97
CA VAL A 288 3.03 1.90 6.24
C VAL A 288 2.76 0.75 5.27
N SER A 289 1.51 0.42 5.01
CA SER A 289 1.11 -0.63 4.05
C SER A 289 1.54 -0.30 2.62
N TYR A 290 1.21 0.90 2.14
CA TYR A 290 1.62 1.33 0.80
C TYR A 290 3.12 1.47 0.66
N HIS A 291 3.84 1.83 1.74
CA HIS A 291 5.30 1.83 1.73
C HIS A 291 5.86 0.44 1.43
N ARG A 292 5.30 -0.61 2.03
CA ARG A 292 5.70 -2.00 1.78
C ARG A 292 5.50 -2.39 0.31
N MET A 293 4.31 -2.15 -0.24
CA MET A 293 4.00 -2.40 -1.64
C MET A 293 4.92 -1.62 -2.59
N MET A 294 5.18 -0.34 -2.27
CA MET A 294 6.10 0.50 -3.05
C MET A 294 7.54 0.00 -2.99
N THR A 295 7.97 -0.56 -1.86
CA THR A 295 9.31 -1.15 -1.73
C THR A 295 9.47 -2.34 -2.68
N GLU A 296 8.46 -3.22 -2.77
CA GLU A 296 8.43 -4.33 -3.75
C GLU A 296 8.48 -3.79 -5.19
N MET A 297 7.59 -2.87 -5.54
CA MET A 297 7.52 -2.27 -6.88
C MET A 297 8.79 -1.54 -7.30
N LEU A 298 9.53 -0.98 -6.35
CA LEU A 298 10.77 -0.25 -6.64
C LEU A 298 12.03 -1.11 -6.54
N SER A 299 12.01 -2.26 -5.90
CA SER A 299 13.19 -3.13 -5.80
C SER A 299 13.22 -4.24 -6.85
N TYR A 300 12.09 -4.90 -7.11
CA TYR A 300 12.08 -6.06 -8.01
C TYR A 300 12.45 -5.74 -9.46
N PRO A 301 11.99 -4.62 -10.05
CA PRO A 301 12.49 -4.22 -11.37
C PRO A 301 13.99 -3.96 -11.43
N VAL A 302 14.61 -3.54 -10.31
CA VAL A 302 16.06 -3.35 -10.25
C VAL A 302 16.80 -4.67 -10.41
N TYR A 303 16.31 -5.76 -9.81
CA TYR A 303 16.87 -7.09 -10.01
C TYR A 303 16.84 -7.49 -11.49
N MET A 304 15.67 -7.30 -12.14
CA MET A 304 15.51 -7.56 -13.57
C MET A 304 16.46 -6.71 -14.43
N LEU A 305 16.52 -5.41 -14.21
CA LEU A 305 17.38 -4.50 -14.98
C LEU A 305 18.86 -4.88 -14.86
N LYS A 306 19.32 -5.21 -13.64
CA LYS A 306 20.70 -5.68 -13.43
C LYS A 306 20.97 -7.01 -14.12
N ARG A 307 20.02 -7.95 -14.07
CA ARG A 307 20.12 -9.22 -14.80
C ARG A 307 20.25 -8.99 -16.31
N MET A 308 19.56 -7.98 -16.83
CA MET A 308 19.66 -7.56 -18.25
C MET A 308 20.91 -6.74 -18.56
N GLY A 309 21.85 -6.59 -17.61
CA GLY A 309 23.11 -5.86 -17.79
C GLY A 309 23.00 -4.34 -17.67
N GLU A 310 21.89 -3.83 -17.18
CA GLU A 310 21.68 -2.39 -17.01
C GLU A 310 22.38 -1.85 -15.75
N THR A 311 22.98 -0.68 -15.87
CA THR A 311 23.51 0.06 -14.71
C THR A 311 22.41 0.94 -14.11
N VAL A 312 22.00 0.62 -12.89
CA VAL A 312 21.02 1.41 -12.14
C VAL A 312 21.74 2.55 -11.41
N PRO A 313 21.24 3.80 -11.46
CA PRO A 313 21.86 4.93 -10.77
C PRO A 313 22.02 4.67 -9.26
N GLN A 314 23.19 5.03 -8.70
CA GLN A 314 23.55 4.80 -7.32
C GLN A 314 22.54 5.44 -6.34
N GLU A 315 22.07 6.66 -6.65
CA GLU A 315 21.07 7.36 -5.82
C GLU A 315 19.73 6.61 -5.75
N VAL A 316 19.31 5.96 -6.85
CA VAL A 316 18.12 5.09 -6.87
C VAL A 316 18.32 3.87 -5.98
N MET A 317 19.51 3.24 -6.05
CA MET A 317 19.87 2.10 -5.22
C MET A 317 19.85 2.45 -3.72
N GLU A 318 20.40 3.61 -3.36
CA GLU A 318 20.42 4.11 -1.99
C GLU A 318 19.01 4.40 -1.46
N ARG A 319 18.16 5.03 -2.28
CA ARG A 319 16.76 5.29 -1.89
C ARG A 319 16.01 4.00 -1.60
N ILE A 320 16.12 3.00 -2.48
CA ILE A 320 15.49 1.69 -2.27
C ILE A 320 16.07 1.00 -1.04
N GLY A 321 17.39 1.03 -0.85
CA GLY A 321 18.01 0.48 0.36
C GLY A 321 17.51 1.15 1.65
N ASN A 322 17.26 2.47 1.62
CA ASN A 322 16.68 3.20 2.75
C ASN A 322 15.21 2.83 2.99
N MET A 323 14.43 2.44 1.96
CA MET A 323 13.08 1.90 2.13
C MET A 323 13.08 0.63 2.97
N TYR A 324 13.97 -0.31 2.68
CA TYR A 324 14.14 -1.52 3.50
C TYR A 324 14.58 -1.21 4.94
N SER A 325 15.43 -0.19 5.13
CA SER A 325 15.79 0.26 6.48
C SER A 325 14.59 0.81 7.26
N TYR A 326 13.69 1.53 6.60
CA TYR A 326 12.48 2.03 7.25
C TYR A 326 11.56 0.87 7.64
N ILE A 327 11.35 -0.13 6.76
CA ILE A 327 10.58 -1.36 7.10
C ILE A 327 11.17 -2.04 8.34
N ALA A 328 12.48 -2.28 8.36
CA ALA A 328 13.14 -2.90 9.49
C ALA A 328 12.98 -2.09 10.79
N THR A 329 13.00 -0.76 10.67
CA THR A 329 12.90 0.15 11.82
C THR A 329 11.46 0.22 12.37
N TYR A 330 10.44 0.29 11.51
CA TYR A 330 9.06 0.38 11.98
C TYR A 330 8.48 -0.97 12.44
N THR A 331 9.07 -2.10 12.06
CA THR A 331 8.62 -3.42 12.53
C THR A 331 8.68 -3.47 14.06
N LYS A 332 7.53 -3.74 14.69
CA LYS A 332 7.40 -3.83 16.15
C LYS A 332 8.14 -5.06 16.71
N PRO A 333 8.43 -5.13 18.02
CA PRO A 333 9.08 -6.30 18.63
C PRO A 333 8.31 -7.61 18.45
N ASN A 334 6.98 -7.54 18.35
CA ASN A 334 6.11 -8.68 18.07
C ASN A 334 6.04 -9.07 16.57
N GLY A 335 6.82 -8.44 15.71
CA GLY A 335 6.86 -8.70 14.27
C GLY A 335 5.73 -8.03 13.47
N LEU A 336 4.86 -7.23 14.09
CA LEU A 336 3.73 -6.56 13.42
C LEU A 336 4.11 -5.15 12.93
N ALA A 337 3.45 -4.68 11.88
CA ALA A 337 3.52 -3.30 11.43
C ALA A 337 2.59 -2.39 12.26
N PRO A 338 2.95 -1.11 12.43
CA PRO A 338 1.98 -0.12 12.85
C PRO A 338 0.92 0.11 11.79
N LEU A 339 -0.33 0.39 12.22
CA LEU A 339 -1.48 0.60 11.32
C LEU A 339 -1.62 2.08 10.91
N ILE A 340 -0.51 2.76 10.67
CA ILE A 340 -0.49 4.20 10.37
C ILE A 340 -0.98 4.47 8.96
N ALA A 341 -1.98 5.35 8.85
CA ALA A 341 -2.63 5.76 7.62
C ALA A 341 -3.35 4.58 6.90
N ASP A 342 -3.63 4.67 5.59
CA ASP A 342 -4.34 3.61 4.89
C ASP A 342 -3.61 2.26 4.94
N ASN A 343 -4.37 1.23 5.25
CA ASN A 343 -3.94 -0.16 5.17
C ASN A 343 -4.98 -0.97 4.38
N ASP A 344 -4.59 -1.51 3.23
CA ASP A 344 -5.43 -2.38 2.42
C ASP A 344 -4.81 -3.75 2.16
N ASP A 345 -3.71 -4.05 2.87
CA ASP A 345 -2.95 -5.29 2.74
C ASP A 345 -2.49 -5.62 1.31
N GLY A 346 -2.55 -4.64 0.41
CA GLY A 346 -2.15 -4.78 -0.98
C GLY A 346 -0.69 -5.19 -1.14
N ARG A 347 -0.44 -6.22 -1.97
CA ARG A 347 0.89 -6.75 -2.27
C ARG A 347 1.14 -6.66 -3.77
N PHE A 348 2.43 -6.55 -4.14
CA PHE A 348 2.83 -6.58 -5.54
C PHE A 348 2.96 -8.00 -6.07
N LEU A 349 3.80 -8.82 -5.43
CA LEU A 349 4.04 -10.23 -5.77
C LEU A 349 3.96 -11.09 -4.51
N PRO A 350 2.77 -11.53 -4.07
CA PRO A 350 2.61 -12.34 -2.86
C PRO A 350 2.91 -13.82 -3.15
N PHE A 351 4.18 -14.18 -3.28
CA PHE A 351 4.60 -15.55 -3.54
C PHE A 351 4.17 -16.51 -2.43
N LEU A 352 4.24 -16.12 -1.17
CA LEU A 352 3.76 -16.96 -0.08
C LEU A 352 2.51 -16.36 0.55
N ARG A 353 1.39 -17.10 0.49
CA ARG A 353 0.18 -16.69 1.19
C ARG A 353 0.38 -16.79 2.69
N ARG A 354 0.14 -15.69 3.40
CA ARG A 354 0.21 -15.61 4.86
C ARG A 354 -1.09 -15.08 5.44
N ASP A 355 -1.39 -15.43 6.69
CA ASP A 355 -2.41 -14.73 7.46
C ASP A 355 -1.87 -13.35 7.85
N PHE A 356 -2.31 -12.32 7.15
CA PHE A 356 -1.85 -10.94 7.32
C PHE A 356 -1.95 -10.44 8.75
N ARG A 357 -2.94 -10.91 9.51
CA ARG A 357 -3.17 -10.49 10.90
C ARG A 357 -2.20 -11.13 11.87
N LYS A 358 -1.76 -12.37 11.61
CA LYS A 358 -0.94 -13.17 12.53
C LYS A 358 0.56 -13.09 12.26
N HIS A 359 0.95 -12.94 11.01
CA HIS A 359 2.34 -13.10 10.60
C HIS A 359 3.06 -11.79 10.30
N GLY A 360 2.39 -10.64 10.41
CA GLY A 360 3.02 -9.33 10.22
C GLY A 360 3.82 -9.23 8.92
N TYR A 361 3.35 -9.86 7.85
CA TYR A 361 4.07 -9.99 6.59
C TYR A 361 4.50 -8.63 5.99
N LEU A 362 3.84 -7.55 6.39
CA LEU A 362 4.22 -6.19 6.01
C LEU A 362 5.57 -5.75 6.60
N ASN A 363 6.08 -6.47 7.58
CA ASN A 363 7.20 -6.04 8.40
C ASN A 363 8.53 -6.69 8.04
N ASP A 364 8.49 -7.71 7.20
CA ASP A 364 9.67 -8.45 6.88
C ASP A 364 10.47 -7.77 5.76
N ASN A 365 11.57 -7.10 6.11
CA ASN A 365 12.48 -6.51 5.16
C ASN A 365 13.34 -7.53 4.41
N ASN A 366 13.29 -8.80 4.83
CA ASN A 366 13.94 -9.95 4.21
C ASN A 366 12.88 -11.01 3.86
N SER A 367 11.77 -10.56 3.29
CA SER A 367 10.62 -11.41 2.97
C SER A 367 10.98 -12.55 2.01
N VAL A 368 10.18 -13.61 2.07
CA VAL A 368 10.25 -14.72 1.11
C VAL A 368 10.19 -14.19 -0.32
N GLU A 369 9.31 -13.24 -0.59
CA GLU A 369 9.13 -12.62 -1.89
C GLU A 369 10.41 -11.92 -2.38
N ASN A 370 11.04 -11.09 -1.52
CA ASN A 370 12.28 -10.41 -1.88
C ASN A 370 13.41 -11.42 -2.14
N ARG A 371 13.53 -12.43 -1.29
CA ARG A 371 14.53 -13.51 -1.44
C ARG A 371 14.28 -14.31 -2.71
N PHE A 372 13.02 -14.66 -3.00
CA PHE A 372 12.63 -15.47 -4.15
C PHE A 372 12.92 -14.72 -5.46
N VAL A 373 12.52 -13.46 -5.57
CA VAL A 373 12.77 -12.65 -6.78
C VAL A 373 14.27 -12.40 -6.97
N ALA A 374 15.00 -12.04 -5.91
CA ALA A 374 16.43 -11.77 -6.01
C ALA A 374 17.23 -13.02 -6.38
N ALA A 375 16.94 -14.17 -5.75
CA ALA A 375 17.63 -15.43 -6.01
C ALA A 375 17.33 -15.98 -7.41
N GLY A 376 16.07 -15.96 -7.86
CA GLY A 376 15.69 -16.36 -9.22
C GLY A 376 16.43 -15.54 -10.27
N MET A 377 16.62 -14.25 -10.05
CA MET A 377 17.37 -13.35 -10.93
C MET A 377 18.88 -13.35 -10.67
N GLN A 378 19.37 -14.11 -9.69
CA GLN A 378 20.78 -14.20 -9.28
C GLN A 378 21.36 -12.83 -8.90
N GLN A 379 20.61 -12.05 -8.14
CA GLN A 379 21.00 -10.73 -7.67
C GLN A 379 21.16 -10.69 -6.14
N PRO A 380 22.09 -9.86 -5.61
CA PRO A 380 22.19 -9.66 -4.17
C PRO A 380 20.96 -8.96 -3.62
N LEU A 381 20.53 -9.39 -2.43
CA LEU A 381 19.37 -8.84 -1.74
C LEU A 381 19.52 -7.34 -1.42
N PHE A 382 18.43 -6.61 -1.60
CA PHE A 382 18.21 -5.40 -0.82
C PHE A 382 17.78 -5.80 0.59
N CYS A 383 18.61 -5.55 1.56
CA CYS A 383 18.24 -5.68 2.97
C CYS A 383 19.11 -4.75 3.81
N LYS A 384 18.55 -4.26 4.90
CA LYS A 384 19.30 -3.57 5.95
C LYS A 384 18.76 -4.01 7.31
N GLN A 385 19.62 -4.01 8.33
CA GLN A 385 19.20 -4.31 9.69
C GLN A 385 18.42 -3.16 10.29
N ALA A 386 17.50 -3.48 11.22
CA ALA A 386 16.78 -2.49 12.00
C ALA A 386 17.76 -1.66 12.86
N GLU A 387 17.56 -0.36 12.86
CA GLU A 387 18.26 0.55 13.76
C GLU A 387 17.59 0.53 15.14
N LYS A 388 18.34 0.88 16.20
CA LYS A 388 17.81 0.95 17.58
C LYS A 388 16.67 1.94 17.77
N GLY A 389 16.52 2.85 16.85
CA GLY A 389 15.51 3.89 16.74
C GLY A 389 16.01 4.92 15.75
N ARG A 390 15.10 5.62 15.10
CA ARG A 390 15.45 6.61 14.10
C ARG A 390 14.45 7.74 14.01
N PHE A 391 14.98 8.95 13.83
CA PHE A 391 14.21 10.11 13.46
C PHE A 391 14.21 10.29 11.94
N PHE A 392 13.03 10.26 11.35
CA PHE A 392 12.77 10.49 9.93
C PHE A 392 12.26 11.93 9.76
N GLU A 393 13.18 12.91 9.89
CA GLU A 393 12.85 14.34 9.92
C GLU A 393 12.05 14.77 8.69
N ASP A 394 12.49 14.35 7.49
CA ASP A 394 11.84 14.67 6.21
C ASP A 394 10.45 14.07 6.06
N ALA A 395 10.14 12.99 6.80
CA ALA A 395 8.83 12.37 6.87
C ALA A 395 7.98 12.89 8.04
N GLY A 396 8.58 13.51 9.04
CA GLY A 396 7.91 13.91 10.27
C GLY A 396 7.52 12.73 11.16
N MET A 397 8.35 11.69 11.21
CA MET A 397 8.11 10.48 11.98
C MET A 397 9.31 10.16 12.85
N ALA A 398 9.07 9.61 14.04
CA ALA A 398 10.13 9.12 14.91
C ALA A 398 9.78 7.73 15.44
N ILE A 399 10.77 6.86 15.49
CA ILE A 399 10.63 5.50 16.02
C ILE A 399 11.69 5.33 17.10
N ILE A 400 11.27 4.97 18.29
CA ILE A 400 12.15 4.69 19.43
C ILE A 400 12.05 3.21 19.76
N ARG A 401 13.20 2.54 19.88
CA ARG A 401 13.29 1.13 20.25
C ARG A 401 14.24 0.99 21.44
N ARG A 402 13.76 0.41 22.52
CA ARG A 402 14.51 0.16 23.76
C ARG A 402 14.24 -1.28 24.24
N HIS A 403 15.15 -2.21 23.99
CA HIS A 403 14.93 -3.63 24.23
C HIS A 403 13.66 -4.14 23.50
N ASN A 404 12.65 -4.55 24.25
CA ASN A 404 11.34 -4.98 23.74
C ASN A 404 10.25 -3.89 23.83
N ASP A 405 10.66 -2.65 24.13
CA ASP A 405 9.75 -1.50 24.11
C ASP A 405 9.89 -0.72 22.80
N TYR A 406 8.78 -0.21 22.32
CA TYR A 406 8.70 0.47 21.05
C TYR A 406 7.68 1.60 21.09
N LEU A 407 8.06 2.76 20.54
CA LEU A 407 7.16 3.88 20.32
C LEU A 407 7.31 4.38 18.89
N PHE A 408 6.19 4.44 18.15
CA PHE A 408 6.08 5.13 16.88
C PHE A 408 5.36 6.46 17.07
N ILE A 409 5.97 7.56 16.69
CA ILE A 409 5.40 8.90 16.71
C ILE A 409 5.10 9.31 15.27
N ASN A 410 3.83 9.64 15.00
CA ASN A 410 3.37 10.11 13.71
C ASN A 410 3.03 11.61 13.73
N HIS A 411 3.82 12.38 13.03
CA HIS A 411 3.54 13.76 12.67
C HIS A 411 3.82 13.95 11.17
N GLY A 412 3.54 12.88 10.40
CA GLY A 412 3.84 12.82 8.98
C GLY A 412 3.10 13.87 8.18
N GLY A 413 1.81 13.99 8.41
CA GLY A 413 0.95 14.94 7.70
C GLY A 413 1.05 14.79 6.18
N TYR A 414 0.62 15.77 5.47
CA TYR A 414 0.31 15.78 4.04
C TYR A 414 1.54 15.91 3.17
N SER A 415 1.32 15.65 1.87
CA SER A 415 2.31 15.56 0.82
C SER A 415 3.40 16.68 0.79
N LYS A 416 4.40 16.43 -0.01
CA LYS A 416 5.67 17.16 -0.18
C LYS A 416 5.56 18.64 -0.63
N ASN A 417 4.38 19.12 -1.06
CA ASN A 417 4.31 20.41 -1.77
C ASN A 417 3.75 21.56 -0.92
N PRO A 418 4.59 22.51 -0.50
CA PRO A 418 4.13 23.72 0.18
C PRO A 418 3.32 24.67 -0.71
N LYS A 419 3.22 24.41 -2.02
CA LYS A 419 2.45 25.21 -3.00
C LYS A 419 1.14 24.56 -3.40
N GLU A 420 0.72 23.48 -2.75
CA GLU A 420 -0.59 22.90 -3.00
C GLU A 420 -1.68 23.88 -2.59
N SER A 421 -2.66 24.03 -3.48
CA SER A 421 -3.90 24.71 -3.15
C SER A 421 -4.57 24.01 -1.97
N ASP A 422 -5.26 24.73 -1.10
CA ASP A 422 -5.99 24.23 0.08
C ASP A 422 -7.03 23.13 -0.20
N SER A 423 -7.14 22.67 -1.43
CA SER A 423 -8.31 21.97 -1.94
C SER A 423 -8.18 20.46 -2.11
N ALA A 424 -7.02 19.84 -1.96
CA ALA A 424 -6.91 18.37 -1.94
C ALA A 424 -5.52 17.93 -1.48
N ILE A 425 -5.43 17.38 -0.31
CA ILE A 425 -4.21 16.84 0.29
C ILE A 425 -4.45 15.39 0.70
N GLY A 426 -3.38 14.61 0.71
CA GLY A 426 -3.37 13.31 1.38
C GLY A 426 -4.21 12.24 0.71
N THR A 427 -3.63 11.47 -0.21
CA THR A 427 -4.32 10.33 -0.83
C THR A 427 -4.60 9.22 0.18
N HIS A 428 -3.61 8.87 1.00
CA HIS A 428 -3.65 7.77 1.95
C HIS A 428 -3.48 8.18 3.41
N THR A 429 -3.42 9.49 3.70
CA THR A 429 -3.24 10.02 5.06
C THR A 429 -4.57 10.22 5.78
N HIS A 430 -4.53 10.15 7.10
CA HIS A 430 -5.67 10.37 7.99
C HIS A 430 -5.51 11.70 8.76
N ASN A 431 -6.46 12.01 9.64
CA ASN A 431 -6.39 13.11 10.60
C ASN A 431 -5.65 12.66 11.88
N ASP A 432 -4.39 12.27 11.71
CA ASP A 432 -3.57 11.55 12.68
C ASP A 432 -2.30 12.30 13.11
N LEU A 433 -2.28 13.63 12.96
CA LEU A 433 -1.17 14.46 13.42
C LEU A 433 -0.96 14.32 14.93
N LEU A 434 0.30 14.14 15.36
CA LEU A 434 0.69 13.94 16.74
C LEU A 434 0.12 12.65 17.37
N SER A 435 -0.28 11.67 16.56
CA SER A 435 -0.66 10.34 17.02
C SER A 435 0.57 9.46 17.27
N PHE A 436 0.35 8.31 17.92
CA PHE A 436 1.41 7.36 18.24
C PHE A 436 0.88 5.94 18.38
N GLU A 437 1.78 4.95 18.23
CA GLU A 437 1.58 3.58 18.69
C GLU A 437 2.63 3.22 19.73
N LEU A 438 2.23 2.44 20.74
CA LEU A 438 3.08 2.02 21.85
C LEU A 438 3.04 0.50 22.01
N ASN A 439 4.22 -0.12 22.01
CA ASN A 439 4.39 -1.52 22.39
C ASN A 439 5.34 -1.57 23.61
N LEU A 440 4.92 -2.25 24.64
CA LEU A 440 5.72 -2.43 25.86
C LEU A 440 5.98 -3.91 26.09
N ARG A 441 7.24 -4.26 26.34
CA ARG A 441 7.66 -5.64 26.61
C ARG A 441 7.28 -6.63 25.50
N GLY A 442 7.21 -6.17 24.26
CA GLY A 442 6.82 -6.97 23.09
C GLY A 442 5.31 -7.10 22.89
N GLN A 443 4.47 -6.48 23.74
CA GLN A 443 3.03 -6.48 23.61
C GLN A 443 2.53 -5.11 23.11
N ASP A 444 1.63 -5.12 22.12
CA ASP A 444 0.93 -3.90 21.70
C ASP A 444 0.01 -3.41 22.82
N ILE A 445 0.12 -2.13 23.16
CA ILE A 445 -0.67 -1.46 24.19
C ILE A 445 -1.62 -0.44 23.59
N ILE A 446 -1.05 0.55 22.87
CA ILE A 446 -1.80 1.57 22.16
C ILE A 446 -1.52 1.38 20.68
N VAL A 447 -2.57 1.25 19.88
CA VAL A 447 -2.51 0.99 18.44
C VAL A 447 -3.34 2.02 17.68
N ASP A 448 -3.05 2.20 16.40
CA ASP A 448 -3.95 2.94 15.51
C ASP A 448 -5.17 2.09 15.16
N ALA A 449 -6.30 2.72 14.85
CA ALA A 449 -7.52 2.01 14.50
C ALA A 449 -7.46 1.34 13.11
N GLY A 450 -6.51 1.71 12.27
CA GLY A 450 -6.32 1.17 10.92
C GLY A 450 -7.31 1.71 9.90
N THR A 451 -7.58 0.91 8.87
CA THR A 451 -8.45 1.30 7.74
C THR A 451 -9.46 0.20 7.45
N TYR A 452 -10.76 0.53 7.47
CA TYR A 452 -11.81 -0.46 7.23
C TYR A 452 -12.17 -0.59 5.75
N LEU A 453 -12.64 0.50 5.13
CA LEU A 453 -13.15 0.50 3.75
C LEU A 453 -12.67 1.72 2.98
N TYR A 454 -12.78 1.68 1.64
CA TYR A 454 -12.45 2.83 0.77
C TYR A 454 -13.69 3.44 0.11
N THR A 455 -14.35 2.72 -0.79
CA THR A 455 -15.36 3.31 -1.68
C THR A 455 -16.77 2.79 -1.46
N SER A 456 -16.94 1.65 -0.81
CA SER A 456 -18.24 1.03 -0.58
C SER A 456 -19.11 1.80 0.45
N SER A 457 -18.48 2.47 1.41
CA SER A 457 -19.14 3.30 2.42
C SER A 457 -18.31 4.54 2.74
N GLU A 458 -18.78 5.71 2.35
CA GLU A 458 -18.09 6.98 2.66
C GLU A 458 -18.13 7.30 4.15
N SER A 459 -19.20 6.96 4.85
CA SER A 459 -19.34 7.17 6.30
C SER A 459 -18.30 6.35 7.07
N ASP A 460 -18.15 5.06 6.76
CA ASP A 460 -17.19 4.19 7.44
C ASP A 460 -15.76 4.57 7.07
N ARG A 461 -15.53 4.92 5.80
CA ARG A 461 -14.24 5.46 5.38
C ARG A 461 -13.84 6.69 6.19
N ASN A 462 -14.76 7.65 6.34
CA ASN A 462 -14.50 8.88 7.09
C ASN A 462 -14.37 8.63 8.58
N ALA A 463 -15.12 7.67 9.15
CA ALA A 463 -15.00 7.30 10.55
C ALA A 463 -13.57 6.84 10.90
N PHE A 464 -13.00 5.92 10.12
CA PHE A 464 -11.66 5.38 10.39
C PHE A 464 -10.50 6.35 10.12
N ARG A 465 -10.69 7.41 9.36
CA ARG A 465 -9.68 8.46 9.16
C ARG A 465 -9.98 9.75 9.93
N SER A 466 -10.99 9.76 10.82
CA SER A 466 -11.32 10.90 11.68
C SER A 466 -10.31 11.06 12.81
N THR A 467 -10.12 12.28 13.29
CA THR A 467 -9.19 12.60 14.38
C THR A 467 -9.43 11.77 15.62
N SER A 468 -10.69 11.45 15.94
CA SER A 468 -11.09 10.67 17.12
C SER A 468 -10.75 9.17 17.01
N LYS A 469 -10.38 8.66 15.83
CA LYS A 469 -9.93 7.28 15.61
C LYS A 469 -8.41 7.11 15.73
N HIS A 470 -7.70 8.16 16.12
CA HIS A 470 -6.25 8.15 16.30
C HIS A 470 -5.87 8.56 17.73
N ASN A 471 -4.68 8.18 18.18
CA ASN A 471 -4.19 8.43 19.53
C ASN A 471 -3.73 9.89 19.70
N THR A 472 -4.65 10.83 19.58
CA THR A 472 -4.41 12.27 19.62
C THR A 472 -5.57 13.00 20.32
N ILE A 473 -5.54 14.33 20.32
CA ILE A 473 -6.58 15.16 20.96
C ILE A 473 -7.51 15.77 19.90
N VAL A 474 -8.81 15.71 20.16
CA VAL A 474 -9.85 16.44 19.44
C VAL A 474 -10.29 17.63 20.29
N VAL A 475 -10.27 18.84 19.73
CA VAL A 475 -10.73 20.06 20.40
C VAL A 475 -12.09 20.46 19.84
N ASP A 476 -13.09 20.64 20.71
CA ASP A 476 -14.48 21.02 20.37
C ASP A 476 -15.16 20.15 19.30
N GLY A 477 -14.73 18.90 19.15
CA GLY A 477 -15.24 18.00 18.12
C GLY A 477 -14.79 18.33 16.69
N GLU A 478 -13.81 19.21 16.53
CA GLU A 478 -13.34 19.62 15.21
C GLU A 478 -12.29 18.66 14.64
N GLU A 479 -12.42 18.30 13.37
CA GLU A 479 -11.46 17.51 12.63
C GLU A 479 -10.20 18.31 12.30
N GLN A 480 -9.02 17.69 12.35
CA GLN A 480 -7.77 18.33 11.91
C GLN A 480 -7.88 18.83 10.47
N ASN A 481 -8.55 18.08 9.60
CA ASN A 481 -8.83 18.45 8.20
C ASN A 481 -10.20 17.98 7.77
N GLY A 482 -10.82 18.71 6.85
CA GLY A 482 -12.12 18.37 6.31
C GLY A 482 -12.05 17.20 5.30
N PHE A 483 -13.09 16.39 5.24
CA PHE A 483 -13.23 15.33 4.24
C PHE A 483 -13.75 15.91 2.92
N VAL A 484 -13.13 15.53 1.79
CA VAL A 484 -13.53 15.96 0.43
C VAL A 484 -14.02 14.77 -0.40
N SER A 485 -13.28 13.66 -0.35
CA SER A 485 -13.65 12.40 -1.00
C SER A 485 -12.97 11.25 -0.26
N SER A 486 -13.20 10.01 -0.70
CA SER A 486 -12.54 8.83 -0.11
C SER A 486 -11.01 8.93 -0.08
N PHE A 487 -10.41 9.71 -0.98
CA PHE A 487 -8.95 9.82 -1.12
C PHE A 487 -8.45 11.27 -1.10
N SER A 488 -9.20 12.21 -0.54
CA SER A 488 -8.70 13.57 -0.38
C SER A 488 -9.30 14.28 0.82
N LEU A 489 -8.47 15.11 1.46
CA LEU A 489 -8.80 15.96 2.59
C LEU A 489 -8.66 17.43 2.17
N LYS A 490 -9.44 18.30 2.81
CA LYS A 490 -9.29 19.74 2.72
C LYS A 490 -8.44 20.20 3.90
N ARG A 491 -7.36 20.90 3.60
CA ARG A 491 -6.47 21.41 4.64
C ARG A 491 -7.17 22.42 5.54
N ASN A 492 -7.21 22.15 6.83
CA ASN A 492 -7.69 23.07 7.86
C ASN A 492 -6.57 23.50 8.82
N VAL A 493 -5.41 22.83 8.80
CA VAL A 493 -4.30 23.14 9.70
C VAL A 493 -2.99 23.34 8.95
N HIS A 494 -2.12 24.18 9.51
CA HIS A 494 -0.71 24.29 9.20
C HIS A 494 0.07 23.43 10.19
N LYS A 495 0.78 22.45 9.68
CA LYS A 495 1.61 21.54 10.44
C LYS A 495 3.00 22.16 10.66
N GLY A 496 3.47 22.17 11.91
CA GLY A 496 4.85 22.45 12.25
C GLY A 496 5.78 21.25 11.93
N LYS A 497 7.04 21.36 12.28
CA LYS A 497 8.00 20.27 12.17
C LYS A 497 7.97 19.40 13.42
N LEU A 498 8.12 18.09 13.26
CA LEU A 498 8.56 17.23 14.35
C LEU A 498 10.04 17.51 14.58
N GLN A 499 10.44 17.71 15.83
CA GLN A 499 11.81 18.03 16.25
C GLN A 499 12.26 17.05 17.32
N GLN A 500 13.47 16.57 17.23
CA GLN A 500 14.13 15.87 18.32
C GLN A 500 14.74 16.90 19.26
N MET A 501 14.28 16.96 20.50
CA MET A 501 14.77 17.89 21.51
C MET A 501 16.01 17.33 22.21
N GLU A 502 15.96 16.04 22.53
CA GLU A 502 17.06 15.22 23.06
C GLU A 502 16.79 13.74 22.75
N GLU A 503 17.67 12.84 23.15
CA GLU A 503 17.47 11.42 22.92
C GLU A 503 16.20 10.91 23.63
N GLY A 504 15.27 10.34 22.87
CA GLY A 504 13.99 9.85 23.38
C GLY A 504 12.93 10.94 23.59
N VAL A 505 13.23 12.22 23.27
CA VAL A 505 12.30 13.34 23.42
C VAL A 505 12.03 14.02 22.08
N TYR A 506 10.76 14.04 21.69
CA TYR A 506 10.32 14.63 20.41
C TYR A 506 9.17 15.60 20.65
N LYS A 507 9.14 16.68 19.89
CA LYS A 507 8.08 17.69 19.95
C LYS A 507 7.60 18.06 18.55
N GLY A 508 6.28 18.10 18.37
CA GLY A 508 5.61 18.56 17.15
C GLY A 508 4.43 19.48 17.48
N ASP A 509 3.94 20.18 16.46
CA ASP A 509 2.81 21.10 16.62
C ASP A 509 2.03 21.28 15.32
N TYR A 510 0.81 21.75 15.44
CA TYR A 510 0.02 22.28 14.34
C TYR A 510 -0.86 23.44 14.80
N THR A 511 -1.24 24.29 13.84
CA THR A 511 -2.11 25.45 14.08
C THR A 511 -3.23 25.46 13.04
N THR A 512 -4.47 25.76 13.43
CA THR A 512 -5.55 25.95 12.46
C THR A 512 -5.20 27.08 11.47
N ILE A 513 -5.66 26.96 10.20
CA ILE A 513 -5.38 27.96 9.15
C ILE A 513 -5.78 29.37 9.59
N LYS A 514 -6.86 29.49 10.35
CA LYS A 514 -7.34 30.78 10.88
C LYS A 514 -6.54 31.25 12.12
N GLY A 515 -5.59 30.46 12.60
CA GLY A 515 -4.76 30.80 13.78
C GLY A 515 -5.53 30.79 15.11
N GLN A 516 -6.74 30.23 15.14
CA GLN A 516 -7.61 30.28 16.33
C GLN A 516 -7.26 29.21 17.35
N MET A 517 -6.62 28.11 16.94
CA MET A 517 -6.20 27.00 17.79
C MET A 517 -4.81 26.56 17.41
N HIS A 518 -3.97 26.31 18.42
CA HIS A 518 -2.65 25.69 18.30
C HIS A 518 -2.58 24.50 19.25
N HIS A 519 -2.03 23.38 18.79
CA HIS A 519 -1.75 22.19 19.58
C HIS A 519 -0.29 21.79 19.40
N SER A 520 0.43 21.72 20.50
CA SER A 520 1.81 21.23 20.59
C SER A 520 1.84 20.02 21.50
N ARG A 521 2.50 18.94 21.06
CA ARG A 521 2.68 17.71 21.84
C ARG A 521 4.16 17.36 21.92
N GLN A 522 4.61 17.08 23.15
CA GLN A 522 5.93 16.53 23.41
C GLN A 522 5.81 15.09 23.93
N PHE A 523 6.61 14.21 23.36
CA PHE A 523 6.76 12.82 23.77
C PHE A 523 8.12 12.65 24.44
N SER A 524 8.15 11.99 25.61
CA SER A 524 9.37 11.58 26.30
C SER A 524 9.27 10.12 26.64
N PHE A 525 10.13 9.28 26.05
CA PHE A 525 10.07 7.83 26.20
C PHE A 525 11.38 7.25 26.70
N ASP A 526 11.34 6.67 27.89
CA ASP A 526 12.48 6.00 28.51
C ASP A 526 12.03 4.91 29.46
N ASN A 527 12.77 3.79 29.50
CA ASN A 527 12.59 2.65 30.43
C ASN A 527 11.13 2.16 30.55
N GLY A 528 10.45 1.99 29.40
CA GLY A 528 9.06 1.51 29.36
C GLY A 528 8.04 2.53 29.89
N LYS A 529 8.44 3.78 30.10
CA LYS A 529 7.57 4.88 30.50
C LYS A 529 7.46 5.90 29.37
N LEU A 530 6.24 6.19 28.95
CA LEU A 530 5.93 7.28 28.03
C LEU A 530 5.27 8.43 28.81
N VAL A 531 5.84 9.63 28.69
CA VAL A 531 5.23 10.87 29.17
C VAL A 531 4.89 11.75 27.96
N ILE A 532 3.63 12.15 27.87
CA ILE A 532 3.10 13.03 26.84
C ILE A 532 2.71 14.36 27.50
N ASN A 533 3.22 15.46 26.98
CA ASN A 533 2.82 16.80 27.39
C ASN A 533 2.14 17.50 26.20
N ASP A 534 0.83 17.73 26.33
CA ASP A 534 0.03 18.49 25.38
C ASP A 534 -0.16 19.92 25.86
N TYR A 535 0.18 20.88 25.01
CA TYR A 535 -0.15 22.29 25.22
C TYR A 535 -1.08 22.76 24.11
N ILE A 536 -2.27 23.18 24.50
CA ILE A 536 -3.33 23.61 23.58
C ILE A 536 -3.70 25.04 23.89
N THR A 537 -3.77 25.89 22.88
CA THR A 537 -4.37 27.23 22.98
C THR A 537 -5.52 27.34 21.99
N LYS A 538 -6.65 27.91 22.44
CA LYS A 538 -7.78 28.26 21.56
C LYS A 538 -8.44 29.52 22.06
N ILE A 539 -8.73 30.45 21.15
CA ILE A 539 -9.29 31.77 21.50
C ILE A 539 -10.74 31.59 21.95
N GLY A 540 -11.04 32.02 23.16
CA GLY A 540 -12.38 32.00 23.74
C GLY A 540 -12.46 31.21 25.05
N ASN A 541 -13.66 30.98 25.54
CA ASN A 541 -13.92 30.28 26.79
C ASN A 541 -14.85 29.07 26.53
N GLY A 542 -14.83 28.09 27.44
CA GLY A 542 -15.72 26.93 27.41
C GLY A 542 -15.35 25.91 26.35
N HIS A 543 -14.05 25.72 26.13
CA HIS A 543 -13.53 24.72 25.17
C HIS A 543 -13.42 23.34 25.81
N THR A 544 -13.49 22.30 24.96
CA THR A 544 -13.35 20.90 25.37
C THR A 544 -12.22 20.25 24.58
N ALA A 545 -11.27 19.62 25.28
CA ALA A 545 -10.22 18.77 24.70
C ALA A 545 -10.49 17.31 25.08
N LYS A 546 -10.63 16.42 24.08
CA LYS A 546 -10.82 14.99 24.28
C LYS A 546 -9.58 14.24 23.80
N PHE A 547 -8.90 13.56 24.71
CA PHE A 547 -7.77 12.69 24.39
C PHE A 547 -8.27 11.26 24.22
N TYR A 548 -8.05 10.69 23.01
CA TYR A 548 -8.41 9.33 22.64
C TYR A 548 -7.20 8.41 22.72
N LEU A 549 -7.38 7.22 23.31
CA LEU A 549 -6.38 6.15 23.39
C LEU A 549 -7.03 4.82 23.02
N HIS A 550 -6.64 4.28 21.86
CA HIS A 550 -7.16 3.03 21.32
C HIS A 550 -6.27 1.87 21.79
N PHE A 551 -6.85 0.95 22.56
CA PHE A 551 -6.13 -0.20 23.08
C PHE A 551 -6.08 -1.33 22.07
N ALA A 552 -4.99 -2.08 22.10
CA ALA A 552 -4.83 -3.27 21.28
C ALA A 552 -5.92 -4.32 21.58
N GLU A 553 -6.19 -5.19 20.57
CA GLU A 553 -7.15 -6.29 20.70
C GLU A 553 -6.93 -7.11 21.98
N GLY A 554 -8.01 -7.39 22.69
CA GLY A 554 -8.03 -8.22 23.90
C GLY A 554 -7.64 -7.52 25.19
N LEU A 555 -7.10 -6.28 25.15
CA LEU A 555 -6.80 -5.53 26.37
C LEU A 555 -8.07 -4.95 26.99
N MET A 556 -8.22 -5.15 28.30
CA MET A 556 -9.38 -4.72 29.06
C MET A 556 -8.99 -3.59 30.03
N PRO A 557 -9.32 -2.33 29.70
CA PRO A 557 -9.12 -1.20 30.62
C PRO A 557 -10.16 -1.21 31.74
N ALA A 558 -9.71 -0.89 32.95
CA ALA A 558 -10.56 -0.58 34.10
C ALA A 558 -10.34 0.88 34.51
N LEU A 559 -11.42 1.57 34.83
CA LEU A 559 -11.40 2.96 35.27
C LEU A 559 -11.37 3.03 36.81
N SER A 560 -10.46 3.80 37.36
CA SER A 560 -10.44 4.16 38.79
C SER A 560 -10.01 5.60 38.98
N ASP A 561 -10.77 6.40 39.73
CA ASP A 561 -10.54 7.84 40.01
C ASP A 561 -10.08 8.66 38.81
N LYS A 562 -8.78 8.73 38.59
CA LYS A 562 -8.11 9.58 37.58
C LYS A 562 -7.18 8.77 36.65
N MET A 563 -7.39 7.47 36.54
CA MET A 563 -6.53 6.62 35.73
C MET A 563 -7.27 5.46 35.07
N PHE A 564 -6.69 4.98 33.98
CA PHE A 564 -7.02 3.68 33.41
C PHE A 564 -5.94 2.67 33.79
N THR A 565 -6.36 1.47 34.18
CA THR A 565 -5.46 0.34 34.43
C THR A 565 -5.86 -0.79 33.49
N LEU A 566 -4.91 -1.30 32.70
CA LEU A 566 -5.13 -2.45 31.84
C LEU A 566 -4.94 -3.75 32.63
N ASP A 567 -5.55 -4.83 32.19
CA ASP A 567 -5.45 -6.16 32.77
C ASP A 567 -4.01 -6.72 32.77
N ASN A 568 -3.14 -6.26 31.85
CA ASN A 568 -1.70 -6.55 31.82
C ASN A 568 -0.85 -5.67 32.78
N GLY A 569 -1.50 -4.84 33.59
CA GLY A 569 -0.86 -4.00 34.61
C GLY A 569 -0.37 -2.61 34.10
N VAL A 570 -0.51 -2.31 32.81
CA VAL A 570 -0.17 -0.98 32.28
C VAL A 570 -1.16 0.06 32.83
N LYS A 571 -0.64 1.21 33.23
CA LYS A 571 -1.43 2.32 33.80
C LYS A 571 -1.27 3.57 32.94
N VAL A 572 -2.42 4.23 32.70
CA VAL A 572 -2.51 5.56 32.10
C VAL A 572 -2.99 6.55 33.16
N THR A 573 -2.16 7.54 33.47
CA THR A 573 -2.46 8.54 34.52
C THR A 573 -2.35 9.95 33.96
N PHE A 574 -3.18 10.85 34.46
CA PHE A 574 -3.19 12.26 34.11
C PHE A 574 -2.76 13.09 35.34
N LYS A 575 -1.85 14.05 35.15
CA LYS A 575 -1.42 14.97 36.21
C LYS A 575 -2.52 15.97 36.50
N GLU A 576 -3.08 16.55 35.48
CA GLU A 576 -4.28 17.37 35.53
C GLU A 576 -5.50 16.46 35.65
N SER A 577 -6.51 16.89 36.43
CA SER A 577 -7.73 16.11 36.60
C SER A 577 -8.64 16.29 35.39
N PRO A 578 -8.93 15.23 34.63
CA PRO A 578 -9.98 15.28 33.61
C PRO A 578 -11.34 15.66 34.23
N SER A 579 -12.16 16.40 33.51
CA SER A 579 -13.54 16.67 33.89
C SER A 579 -14.39 15.41 33.77
N PHE A 580 -14.03 14.51 32.81
CA PHE A 580 -14.71 13.23 32.63
C PHE A 580 -13.75 12.19 32.06
N LEU A 581 -13.88 10.94 32.51
CA LEU A 581 -13.17 9.77 32.01
C LEU A 581 -14.19 8.69 31.63
N GLU A 582 -14.02 8.12 30.45
CA GLU A 582 -14.88 7.02 30.00
C GLU A 582 -14.08 5.96 29.22
N ILE A 583 -14.63 4.75 29.20
CA ILE A 583 -14.18 3.66 28.34
C ILE A 583 -15.34 3.36 27.40
N ILE A 584 -15.12 3.50 26.11
CA ILE A 584 -16.12 3.22 25.09
C ILE A 584 -15.83 1.90 24.38
N ASP A 585 -16.90 1.19 23.99
CA ASP A 585 -16.81 0.09 23.02
C ASP A 585 -16.48 0.66 21.66
N ASP A 586 -15.46 0.12 21.05
CA ASP A 586 -14.95 0.61 19.78
C ASP A 586 -14.51 -0.56 18.88
N THR A 587 -13.98 -0.25 17.70
CA THR A 587 -13.50 -1.23 16.74
C THR A 587 -12.15 -0.82 16.17
N LEU A 588 -11.31 -1.82 15.93
CA LEU A 588 -10.08 -1.72 15.12
C LEU A 588 -10.29 -2.41 13.78
N SER A 589 -9.56 -1.98 12.77
CA SER A 589 -9.52 -2.65 11.47
C SER A 589 -8.08 -3.08 11.15
N PRO A 590 -7.68 -4.28 11.58
CA PRO A 590 -6.33 -4.78 11.36
C PRO A 590 -6.08 -5.19 9.89
N SER A 591 -7.14 -5.41 9.12
CA SER A 591 -7.09 -5.74 7.69
C SER A 591 -8.27 -5.11 6.96
N PHE A 592 -8.15 -4.90 5.65
CA PHE A 592 -9.20 -4.30 4.83
C PHE A 592 -10.51 -5.11 4.88
N GLY A 593 -11.62 -4.41 5.14
CA GLY A 593 -12.94 -5.03 5.23
C GLY A 593 -13.19 -5.82 6.51
N VAL A 594 -12.28 -5.81 7.49
CA VAL A 594 -12.39 -6.51 8.77
C VAL A 594 -12.49 -5.51 9.90
N GLN A 595 -13.46 -5.71 10.79
CA GLN A 595 -13.54 -5.00 12.07
C GLN A 595 -13.48 -6.01 13.22
N ILE A 596 -12.72 -5.67 14.24
CA ILE A 596 -12.64 -6.44 15.49
C ILE A 596 -13.01 -5.54 16.68
N PRO A 597 -13.66 -6.09 17.72
CA PRO A 597 -14.00 -5.33 18.93
C PRO A 597 -12.73 -4.84 19.64
N SER A 598 -12.76 -3.63 20.14
CA SER A 598 -11.72 -3.04 20.97
C SER A 598 -12.32 -2.11 22.04
N LYS A 599 -11.47 -1.54 22.86
CA LYS A 599 -11.81 -0.52 23.84
C LYS A 599 -11.01 0.75 23.58
N THR A 600 -11.66 1.89 23.72
CA THR A 600 -11.00 3.21 23.65
C THR A 600 -11.23 3.96 24.95
N ALA A 601 -10.15 4.44 25.56
CA ALA A 601 -10.23 5.37 26.67
C ALA A 601 -10.35 6.80 26.16
N VAL A 602 -11.26 7.57 26.76
CA VAL A 602 -11.46 8.99 26.44
C VAL A 602 -11.33 9.79 27.72
N ALA A 603 -10.37 10.73 27.74
CA ALA A 603 -10.21 11.70 28.80
C ALA A 603 -10.62 13.09 28.29
N THR A 604 -11.62 13.69 28.97
CA THR A 604 -12.17 15.00 28.61
C THR A 604 -11.66 16.07 29.58
N PHE A 605 -11.21 17.18 29.04
CA PHE A 605 -10.75 18.35 29.78
C PHE A 605 -11.51 19.57 29.29
N GLU A 606 -11.97 20.39 30.22
CA GLU A 606 -12.57 21.70 29.94
C GLU A 606 -11.54 22.78 30.19
N PHE A 607 -11.49 23.80 29.33
CA PHE A 607 -10.53 24.89 29.47
C PHE A 607 -11.00 26.20 28.82
N ASP A 608 -10.38 27.28 29.27
CA ASP A 608 -10.52 28.59 28.67
C ASP A 608 -9.14 29.03 28.12
N ASN A 609 -9.09 29.54 26.90
CA ASN A 609 -7.90 30.03 26.21
C ASN A 609 -6.73 29.06 26.09
N GLU A 610 -6.31 28.36 27.15
CA GLU A 610 -5.17 27.43 27.11
C GLU A 610 -5.29 26.32 28.16
N ILE A 611 -4.66 25.18 27.86
CA ILE A 611 -4.51 24.06 28.79
C ILE A 611 -3.19 23.33 28.56
N ASN A 612 -2.62 22.82 29.64
CA ASN A 612 -1.53 21.85 29.66
C ASN A 612 -2.06 20.51 30.17
N ILE A 613 -1.77 19.42 29.48
CA ILE A 613 -2.17 18.07 29.87
C ILE A 613 -0.94 17.18 29.88
N GLU A 614 -0.55 16.68 31.06
CA GLU A 614 0.54 15.70 31.17
C GLU A 614 -0.07 14.30 31.38
N THR A 615 0.22 13.41 30.44
CA THR A 615 -0.21 11.99 30.48
C THR A 615 1.00 11.10 30.66
N THR A 616 0.94 10.15 31.60
CA THR A 616 1.96 9.10 31.78
C THR A 616 1.39 7.74 31.50
N ILE A 617 2.07 6.95 30.68
CA ILE A 617 1.77 5.53 30.37
C ILE A 617 2.97 4.69 30.80
N LYS A 618 2.76 3.66 31.66
CA LYS A 618 3.86 2.82 32.19
C LYS A 618 3.39 1.42 32.60
#